data_3a35debbd9efe2773919819a22f35bc7
#
_entry.id   3a35debbd9efe2773919819a22f35bc7
#
_cell.length_a   1.000
_cell.length_b   1.000
_cell.length_c   1.000
_cell.angle_alpha   90.00
_cell.angle_beta   90.00
_cell.angle_gamma   90.00
#
_symmetry.space_group_name_H-M   'P 1'
#
loop_
_entity.id
_entity.type
_entity.pdbx_description
1 polymer ?
#
loop_
_entity_poly.entity_id
_entity_poly.type
_entity_poly.pdbx_seq_one_letter_code
_entity_poly.pdbx_strand_id
1 'polypeptide(L)'
;SVQGLVGGIPLGGSSTLRSSQSGLGDIITAFSYNLIDHVPTGILFDITARLKIPTANASQNLGTGQVDYAIQGDLFKTISQFTLSATLGYRILGSPSRIAFHDVLYGAASVGYRLSSNTTIGTSYNMSQSPVRLQDSRDLTLYLSQRVSGNFRLNIYGLKGFSERSPDWGGGINLRYIF
;
A
#
# COMPACT_ATOMS: atom_id res chain seq x y z
N SER A 1 14.89 7.00 -12.01
CA SER A 1 13.59 6.93 -12.71
C SER A 1 12.47 7.40 -11.77
N VAL A 2 11.55 8.16 -12.32
CA VAL A 2 10.38 8.69 -11.59
C VAL A 2 9.21 7.75 -11.84
N GLN A 3 8.53 7.33 -10.76
CA GLN A 3 7.37 6.45 -10.84
C GLN A 3 6.13 7.14 -10.26
N GLY A 4 5.05 7.18 -11.03
CA GLY A 4 3.75 7.68 -10.58
C GLY A 4 2.74 6.54 -10.37
N LEU A 5 2.03 6.53 -9.25
CA LEU A 5 0.95 5.59 -8.95
C LEU A 5 -0.39 6.32 -9.04
N VAL A 6 -1.29 5.84 -9.88
CA VAL A 6 -2.66 6.36 -9.99
C VAL A 6 -3.65 5.27 -9.60
N GLY A 7 -4.38 5.51 -8.51
CA GLY A 7 -5.59 4.81 -8.14
C GLY A 7 -5.43 3.38 -7.64
N GLY A 8 -5.63 3.16 -6.34
CA GLY A 8 -5.98 1.86 -5.78
C GLY A 8 -7.46 1.88 -5.37
N ILE A 9 -8.25 0.91 -5.80
CA ILE A 9 -9.61 0.71 -5.30
C ILE A 9 -9.51 -0.38 -4.22
N PRO A 10 -9.60 -0.07 -2.92
CA PRO A 10 -9.63 -1.09 -1.89
C PRO A 10 -10.99 -1.78 -1.90
N LEU A 11 -10.99 -3.07 -2.14
CA LEU A 11 -12.17 -3.92 -1.92
C LEU A 11 -12.07 -4.43 -0.48
N GLY A 12 -12.57 -3.65 0.47
CA GLY A 12 -12.55 -4.01 1.89
C GLY A 12 -13.84 -4.72 2.30
N GLY A 13 -13.70 -5.89 2.88
CA GLY A 13 -14.79 -6.57 3.60
C GLY A 13 -14.84 -6.09 5.05
N SER A 14 -16.02 -5.74 5.53
CA SER A 14 -16.27 -5.15 6.84
C SER A 14 -16.67 -6.16 7.88
N SER A 15 -16.25 -5.90 9.11
CA SER A 15 -16.81 -6.46 10.35
C SER A 15 -18.26 -6.05 10.59
N THR A 16 -19.09 -6.99 10.87
CA THR A 16 -20.31 -7.07 11.72
C THR A 16 -21.13 -5.83 12.12
N LEU A 17 -21.31 -4.85 11.25
CA LEU A 17 -22.53 -4.03 11.23
C LEU A 17 -23.01 -4.04 9.79
N ARG A 18 -24.17 -4.66 9.56
CA ARG A 18 -24.80 -4.79 8.24
C ARG A 18 -25.30 -3.43 7.73
N SER A 19 -24.39 -2.60 7.27
CA SER A 19 -24.68 -1.54 6.33
C SER A 19 -23.69 -1.69 5.18
N SER A 20 -24.12 -2.27 4.07
CA SER A 20 -23.32 -2.27 2.85
C SER A 20 -23.37 -0.87 2.26
N GLN A 21 -22.27 -0.13 2.39
CA GLN A 21 -22.09 1.14 1.72
C GLN A 21 -21.13 0.91 0.54
N SER A 22 -21.53 1.35 -0.63
CA SER A 22 -20.72 1.27 -1.85
C SER A 22 -20.49 2.69 -2.39
N GLY A 23 -19.27 2.97 -2.81
CA GLY A 23 -18.91 4.26 -3.37
C GLY A 23 -17.42 4.31 -3.72
N LEU A 24 -17.01 5.42 -4.34
CA LEU A 24 -15.59 5.68 -4.59
C LEU A 24 -14.89 6.02 -3.26
N GLY A 25 -13.73 5.41 -3.05
CA GLY A 25 -12.84 5.71 -1.93
C GLY A 25 -12.04 6.99 -2.15
N ASP A 26 -11.15 7.29 -1.20
CA ASP A 26 -10.20 8.41 -1.34
C ASP A 26 -9.20 8.14 -2.47
N ILE A 27 -8.81 9.20 -3.18
CA ILE A 27 -7.74 9.12 -4.19
C ILE A 27 -6.40 9.19 -3.48
N ILE A 28 -5.53 8.21 -3.76
CA ILE A 28 -4.16 8.20 -3.27
C ILE A 28 -3.23 8.39 -4.46
N THR A 29 -2.43 9.46 -4.40
CA THR A 29 -1.35 9.73 -5.34
C THR A 29 -0.02 9.42 -4.68
N ALA A 30 0.87 8.73 -5.37
CA ALA A 30 2.19 8.41 -4.89
C ALA A 30 3.24 8.83 -5.92
N PHE A 31 4.34 9.37 -5.42
CA PHE A 31 5.51 9.74 -6.19
C PHE A 31 6.73 9.04 -5.59
N SER A 32 7.40 8.21 -6.39
CA SER A 32 8.58 7.46 -5.97
C SER A 32 9.81 7.91 -6.74
N TYR A 33 10.90 8.06 -6.02
CA TYR A 33 12.21 8.39 -6.57
C TYR A 33 13.23 7.33 -6.17
N ASN A 34 13.95 6.80 -7.17
CA ASN A 34 15.01 5.85 -6.93
C ASN A 34 16.29 6.58 -6.50
N LEU A 35 16.74 6.33 -5.27
CA LEU A 35 17.98 6.90 -4.73
C LEU A 35 19.20 6.03 -4.99
N ILE A 36 19.05 4.72 -4.94
CA ILE A 36 20.15 3.76 -5.11
C ILE A 36 19.67 2.68 -6.07
N ASP A 37 20.42 2.52 -7.16
CA ASP A 37 20.28 1.40 -8.08
C ASP A 37 21.67 0.81 -8.32
N HIS A 38 22.04 -0.18 -7.50
CA HIS A 38 23.33 -0.82 -7.58
C HIS A 38 23.20 -2.21 -8.21
N VAL A 39 23.17 -2.23 -9.52
CA VAL A 39 23.00 -3.44 -10.34
C VAL A 39 23.93 -4.60 -9.96
N PRO A 40 25.25 -4.41 -9.70
CA PRO A 40 26.13 -5.52 -9.35
C PRO A 40 25.73 -6.28 -8.09
N THR A 41 25.14 -5.60 -7.11
CA THR A 41 24.67 -6.24 -5.86
C THR A 41 23.19 -6.55 -5.88
N GLY A 42 22.44 -6.09 -6.88
CA GLY A 42 20.98 -6.21 -6.95
C GLY A 42 20.26 -5.45 -5.84
N ILE A 43 20.87 -4.38 -5.30
CA ILE A 43 20.29 -3.51 -4.27
C ILE A 43 19.68 -2.30 -4.95
N LEU A 44 18.44 -2.01 -4.56
CA LEU A 44 17.70 -0.85 -5.00
C LEU A 44 17.03 -0.20 -3.79
N PHE A 45 17.09 1.12 -3.70
CA PHE A 45 16.44 1.88 -2.63
C PHE A 45 15.64 3.03 -3.21
N ASP A 46 14.34 3.01 -2.91
CA ASP A 46 13.38 4.03 -3.32
C ASP A 46 12.88 4.83 -2.12
N ILE A 47 12.63 6.13 -2.35
CA ILE A 47 11.84 6.96 -1.44
C ILE A 47 10.52 7.27 -2.15
N THR A 48 9.41 7.09 -1.42
CA THR A 48 8.07 7.34 -1.93
C THR A 48 7.35 8.33 -1.01
N ALA A 49 6.86 9.42 -1.60
CA ALA A 49 5.90 10.33 -0.97
C ALA A 49 4.49 9.96 -1.42
N ARG A 50 3.52 9.98 -0.51
CA ARG A 50 2.10 9.70 -0.79
C ARG A 50 1.23 10.83 -0.27
N LEU A 51 0.19 11.13 -1.03
CA LEU A 51 -0.85 12.08 -0.69
C LEU A 51 -2.20 11.40 -0.86
N LYS A 52 -2.98 11.33 0.20
CA LYS A 52 -4.39 10.93 0.14
C LYS A 52 -5.26 12.17 0.05
N ILE A 53 -6.04 12.26 -1.00
CA ILE A 53 -7.01 13.34 -1.23
C ILE A 53 -8.39 12.81 -0.82
N PRO A 54 -9.13 13.50 0.07
CA PRO A 54 -10.42 13.04 0.56
C PRO A 54 -11.52 13.24 -0.50
N THR A 55 -11.59 12.32 -1.44
CA THR A 55 -12.62 12.31 -2.50
C THR A 55 -13.81 11.42 -2.16
N ALA A 56 -13.65 10.56 -1.16
CA ALA A 56 -14.72 9.70 -0.67
C ALA A 56 -15.77 10.51 0.12
N ASN A 57 -17.02 10.04 0.07
CA ASN A 57 -18.11 10.67 0.81
C ASN A 57 -18.00 10.35 2.30
N ALA A 58 -17.49 11.31 3.09
CA ALA A 58 -17.31 11.17 4.54
C ALA A 58 -18.64 10.98 5.28
N SER A 59 -19.75 11.48 4.75
CA SER A 59 -21.08 11.29 5.37
C SER A 59 -21.58 9.85 5.25
N GLN A 60 -21.02 9.08 4.33
CA GLN A 60 -21.29 7.66 4.13
C GLN A 60 -20.22 6.74 4.76
N ASN A 61 -19.33 7.28 5.59
CA ASN A 61 -18.21 6.57 6.21
C ASN A 61 -17.25 5.89 5.19
N LEU A 62 -17.18 6.39 3.97
CA LEU A 62 -16.28 5.89 2.93
C LEU A 62 -14.88 6.50 2.99
N GLY A 63 -14.67 7.52 3.83
CA GLY A 63 -13.39 8.18 4.07
C GLY A 63 -13.43 9.07 5.30
N THR A 64 -12.26 9.59 5.72
CA THR A 64 -12.12 10.48 6.88
C THR A 64 -12.46 11.94 6.56
N GLY A 65 -12.60 12.29 5.28
CA GLY A 65 -12.75 13.67 4.81
C GLY A 65 -11.50 14.55 5.02
N GLN A 66 -10.35 13.94 5.33
CA GLN A 66 -9.10 14.62 5.65
C GLN A 66 -7.98 14.20 4.71
N VAL A 67 -7.06 15.13 4.48
CA VAL A 67 -5.82 14.88 3.72
C VAL A 67 -4.83 14.15 4.61
N ASP A 68 -4.22 13.08 4.10
CA ASP A 68 -3.12 12.39 4.76
C ASP A 68 -1.86 12.47 3.90
N TYR A 69 -0.73 12.60 4.56
CA TYR A 69 0.59 12.58 3.94
C TYR A 69 1.37 11.36 4.44
N ALA A 70 2.19 10.78 3.59
CA ALA A 70 3.10 9.73 4.02
C ALA A 70 4.43 9.83 3.27
N ILE A 71 5.49 9.44 3.96
CA ILE A 71 6.81 9.21 3.38
C ILE A 71 7.24 7.80 3.72
N GLN A 72 7.84 7.08 2.78
CA GLN A 72 8.38 5.75 3.01
C GLN A 72 9.68 5.51 2.26
N GLY A 73 10.52 4.68 2.85
CA GLY A 73 11.68 4.09 2.20
C GLY A 73 11.42 2.62 1.88
N ASP A 74 11.80 2.20 0.70
CA ASP A 74 11.68 0.83 0.20
C ASP A 74 13.05 0.31 -0.21
N LEU A 75 13.52 -0.71 0.48
CA LEU A 75 14.77 -1.41 0.16
C LEU A 75 14.47 -2.71 -0.55
N PHE A 76 15.10 -2.95 -1.68
CA PHE A 76 14.96 -4.18 -2.46
C PHE A 76 16.31 -4.87 -2.62
N LYS A 77 16.30 -6.19 -2.56
CA LYS A 77 17.43 -7.05 -2.86
C LYS A 77 17.01 -8.14 -3.83
N THR A 78 17.57 -8.14 -5.02
CA THR A 78 17.32 -9.18 -6.01
C THR A 78 18.41 -10.26 -5.93
N ILE A 79 17.98 -11.51 -5.84
CA ILE A 79 18.83 -12.70 -5.82
C ILE A 79 18.23 -13.69 -6.83
N SER A 80 18.82 -13.80 -8.02
CA SER A 80 18.30 -14.63 -9.11
C SER A 80 16.85 -14.25 -9.49
N GLN A 81 15.89 -15.13 -9.25
CA GLN A 81 14.47 -14.91 -9.51
C GLN A 81 13.71 -14.34 -8.30
N PHE A 82 14.35 -14.30 -7.13
CA PHE A 82 13.74 -13.79 -5.91
C PHE A 82 14.06 -12.30 -5.73
N THR A 83 13.07 -11.57 -5.24
CA THR A 83 13.22 -10.20 -4.76
C THR A 83 12.74 -10.14 -3.30
N LEU A 84 13.66 -9.81 -2.41
CA LEU A 84 13.34 -9.47 -1.03
C LEU A 84 13.11 -7.97 -0.94
N SER A 85 12.14 -7.53 -0.17
CA SER A 85 11.96 -6.11 0.11
C SER A 85 11.60 -5.83 1.55
N ALA A 86 12.00 -4.64 2.00
CA ALA A 86 11.62 -4.09 3.30
C ALA A 86 11.15 -2.65 3.09
N THR A 87 10.03 -2.31 3.69
CA THR A 87 9.43 -0.97 3.68
C THR A 87 9.37 -0.45 5.10
N LEU A 88 9.71 0.82 5.28
CA LEU A 88 9.45 1.58 6.49
C LEU A 88 8.87 2.93 6.10
N GLY A 89 7.73 3.29 6.70
CA GLY A 89 7.04 4.52 6.38
C GLY A 89 6.42 5.21 7.60
N TYR A 90 6.23 6.49 7.45
CA TYR A 90 5.58 7.36 8.43
C TYR A 90 4.43 8.10 7.77
N ARG A 91 3.26 8.08 8.41
CA ARG A 91 2.05 8.71 7.92
C ARG A 91 1.55 9.75 8.89
N ILE A 92 1.37 10.96 8.39
CA ILE A 92 0.75 12.09 9.08
C ILE A 92 -0.72 12.09 8.67
N LEU A 93 -1.60 11.91 9.66
CA LEU A 93 -3.04 11.77 9.44
C LEU A 93 -3.75 13.09 9.70
N GLY A 94 -4.60 13.50 8.76
CA GLY A 94 -5.56 14.57 9.00
C GLY A 94 -6.57 14.13 10.07
N SER A 95 -6.78 14.95 11.09
CA SER A 95 -7.73 14.69 12.19
C SER A 95 -9.09 15.33 11.89
N PRO A 96 -10.17 14.55 11.80
CA PRO A 96 -11.53 15.09 11.81
C PRO A 96 -11.80 15.81 13.12
N SER A 97 -12.66 16.82 13.10
CA SER A 97 -12.96 17.68 14.27
C SER A 97 -13.45 16.94 15.53
N ARG A 98 -13.84 15.67 15.42
CA ARG A 98 -14.35 14.85 16.53
C ARG A 98 -13.40 13.77 17.02
N ILE A 99 -12.32 13.47 16.30
CA ILE A 99 -11.39 12.37 16.64
C ILE A 99 -9.97 12.88 16.37
N ALA A 100 -9.15 12.92 17.42
CA ALA A 100 -7.72 13.19 17.26
C ALA A 100 -7.00 11.91 16.83
N PHE A 101 -6.47 11.90 15.61
CA PHE A 101 -5.55 10.87 15.16
C PHE A 101 -4.12 11.27 15.51
N HIS A 102 -3.30 10.30 15.86
CA HIS A 102 -1.87 10.48 15.91
C HIS A 102 -1.21 9.87 14.67
N ASP A 103 -0.02 10.34 14.39
CA ASP A 103 0.77 9.85 13.27
C ASP A 103 1.10 8.38 13.43
N VAL A 104 1.27 7.69 12.31
CA VAL A 104 1.38 6.24 12.24
C VAL A 104 2.70 5.82 11.61
N LEU A 105 3.48 5.04 12.35
CA LEU A 105 4.58 4.28 11.79
C LEU A 105 4.04 2.98 11.18
N TYR A 106 4.48 2.64 9.98
CA TYR A 106 4.14 1.39 9.31
C TYR A 106 5.34 0.77 8.63
N GLY A 107 5.28 -0.52 8.41
CA GLY A 107 6.33 -1.26 7.75
C GLY A 107 5.84 -2.53 7.09
N ALA A 108 6.67 -3.07 6.21
CA ALA A 108 6.40 -4.32 5.53
C ALA A 108 7.70 -5.06 5.23
N ALA A 109 7.61 -6.38 5.17
CA ALA A 109 8.64 -7.22 4.60
C ALA A 109 8.02 -8.14 3.57
N SER A 110 8.63 -8.28 2.40
CA SER A 110 8.07 -9.11 1.35
C SER A 110 9.10 -9.95 0.62
N VAL A 111 8.61 -11.02 0.01
CA VAL A 111 9.34 -11.83 -0.93
C VAL A 111 8.52 -12.00 -2.20
N GLY A 112 9.16 -11.72 -3.33
CA GLY A 112 8.59 -11.91 -4.67
C GLY A 112 9.38 -12.95 -5.44
N TYR A 113 8.70 -13.71 -6.28
CA TYR A 113 9.29 -14.66 -7.20
C TYR A 113 8.88 -14.29 -8.64
N ARG A 114 9.88 -14.12 -9.50
CA ARG A 114 9.68 -13.80 -10.91
C ARG A 114 9.38 -15.06 -11.70
N LEU A 115 8.12 -15.22 -12.10
CA LEU A 115 7.66 -16.32 -12.93
C LEU A 115 8.09 -16.16 -14.40
N SER A 116 8.13 -14.91 -14.88
CA SER A 116 8.56 -14.54 -16.25
C SER A 116 9.14 -13.14 -16.26
N SER A 117 9.60 -12.66 -17.42
CA SER A 117 10.05 -11.27 -17.61
C SER A 117 8.97 -10.23 -17.24
N ASN A 118 7.71 -10.60 -17.30
CA ASN A 118 6.59 -9.70 -17.13
C ASN A 118 5.75 -9.98 -15.88
N THR A 119 5.92 -11.15 -15.24
CA THR A 119 5.06 -11.63 -14.18
C THR A 119 5.84 -11.94 -12.91
N THR A 120 5.42 -11.38 -11.80
CA THR A 120 5.95 -11.65 -10.46
C THR A 120 4.79 -11.99 -9.53
N ILE A 121 4.94 -13.03 -8.75
CA ILE A 121 4.06 -13.33 -7.61
C ILE A 121 4.84 -13.12 -6.32
N GLY A 122 4.13 -12.85 -5.23
CA GLY A 122 4.83 -12.71 -3.95
C GLY A 122 3.88 -12.59 -2.79
N THR A 123 4.49 -12.51 -1.62
CA THR A 123 3.81 -12.30 -0.35
C THR A 123 4.47 -11.17 0.41
N SER A 124 3.68 -10.45 1.20
CA SER A 124 4.13 -9.34 2.04
C SER A 124 3.48 -9.45 3.41
N TYR A 125 4.27 -9.34 4.46
CA TYR A 125 3.79 -9.15 5.81
C TYR A 125 3.82 -7.67 6.13
N ASN A 126 2.67 -7.12 6.51
CA ASN A 126 2.50 -5.69 6.75
C ASN A 126 2.15 -5.44 8.21
N MET A 127 2.68 -4.35 8.76
CA MET A 127 2.38 -3.85 10.10
C MET A 127 2.10 -2.36 10.03
N SER A 128 1.13 -1.89 10.79
CA SER A 128 0.86 -0.47 10.94
C SER A 128 0.37 -0.16 12.35
N GLN A 129 0.92 0.88 12.95
CA GLN A 129 0.40 1.40 14.22
C GLN A 129 -1.05 1.85 14.06
N SER A 130 -1.81 1.75 15.14
CA SER A 130 -3.18 2.26 15.15
C SER A 130 -3.19 3.77 15.33
N PRO A 131 -3.95 4.54 14.51
CA PRO A 131 -4.03 6.00 14.66
C PRO A 131 -4.77 6.46 15.91
N VAL A 132 -5.46 5.59 16.64
CA VAL A 132 -6.31 5.90 17.79
C VAL A 132 -5.95 5.12 19.06
N ARG A 133 -4.69 4.85 19.29
CA ARG A 133 -4.15 4.14 20.48
C ARG A 133 -4.86 2.82 20.80
N LEU A 134 -5.20 2.08 19.76
CA LEU A 134 -5.77 0.74 19.85
C LEU A 134 -4.75 -0.28 19.34
N GLN A 135 -5.16 -1.52 19.18
CA GLN A 135 -4.27 -2.57 18.69
C GLN A 135 -3.78 -2.26 17.27
N ASP A 136 -2.49 -2.48 17.01
CA ASP A 136 -1.87 -2.29 15.70
C ASP A 136 -2.43 -3.30 14.68
N SER A 137 -2.48 -2.90 13.41
CA SER A 137 -2.89 -3.79 12.34
C SER A 137 -1.71 -4.65 11.87
N ARG A 138 -2.00 -5.91 11.55
CA ARG A 138 -1.06 -6.88 10.97
C ARG A 138 -1.78 -7.71 9.94
N ASP A 139 -1.23 -7.81 8.75
CA ASP A 139 -1.80 -8.61 7.69
C ASP A 139 -0.73 -9.29 6.82
N LEU A 140 -1.15 -10.34 6.16
CA LEU A 140 -0.40 -11.00 5.10
C LEU A 140 -1.10 -10.73 3.79
N THR A 141 -0.35 -10.24 2.82
CA THR A 141 -0.82 -9.96 1.46
C THR A 141 -0.17 -10.93 0.50
N LEU A 142 -0.97 -11.55 -0.37
CA LEU A 142 -0.51 -12.23 -1.57
C LEU A 142 -0.73 -11.31 -2.75
N TYR A 143 0.24 -11.18 -3.64
CA TYR A 143 0.13 -10.31 -4.80
C TYR A 143 0.64 -10.96 -6.09
N LEU A 144 0.02 -10.53 -7.19
CA LEU A 144 0.45 -10.78 -8.55
C LEU A 144 0.74 -9.45 -9.22
N SER A 145 1.93 -9.30 -9.76
CA SER A 145 2.35 -8.10 -10.50
C SER A 145 2.61 -8.48 -11.95
N GLN A 146 1.87 -7.88 -12.87
CA GLN A 146 1.94 -8.13 -14.30
C GLN A 146 2.32 -6.86 -15.06
N ARG A 147 3.39 -6.89 -15.84
CA ARG A 147 3.68 -5.84 -16.83
C ARG A 147 2.72 -6.02 -18.01
N VAL A 148 1.85 -5.05 -18.24
CA VAL A 148 0.85 -5.07 -19.32
C VAL A 148 1.42 -4.44 -20.58
N SER A 149 2.24 -3.39 -20.44
CA SER A 149 2.97 -2.76 -21.53
C SER A 149 4.31 -2.23 -21.02
N GLY A 150 5.13 -1.61 -21.88
CA GLY A 150 6.44 -1.08 -21.51
C GLY A 150 6.40 -0.18 -20.26
N ASN A 151 5.36 0.63 -20.13
CA ASN A 151 5.22 1.62 -19.08
C ASN A 151 4.15 1.29 -18.04
N PHE A 152 3.30 0.28 -18.27
CA PHE A 152 2.20 -0.05 -17.37
C PHE A 152 2.41 -1.37 -16.64
N ARG A 153 2.20 -1.36 -15.33
CA ARG A 153 2.21 -2.54 -14.47
C ARG A 153 0.91 -2.63 -13.68
N LEU A 154 0.23 -3.76 -13.82
CA LEU A 154 -0.97 -4.10 -13.06
C LEU A 154 -0.56 -4.94 -11.85
N ASN A 155 -1.03 -4.56 -10.65
CA ASN A 155 -0.88 -5.35 -9.44
C ASN A 155 -2.26 -5.74 -8.92
N ILE A 156 -2.45 -7.03 -8.69
CA ILE A 156 -3.65 -7.59 -8.06
C ILE A 156 -3.21 -8.19 -6.74
N TYR A 157 -3.93 -7.94 -5.67
CA TYR A 157 -3.58 -8.50 -4.37
C TYR A 157 -4.81 -8.91 -3.56
N GLY A 158 -4.62 -9.90 -2.72
CA GLY A 158 -5.52 -10.30 -1.66
C GLY A 158 -4.78 -10.29 -0.33
N LEU A 159 -5.47 -9.90 0.74
CA LEU A 159 -4.89 -9.85 2.09
C LEU A 159 -5.77 -10.57 3.10
N LYS A 160 -5.12 -11.07 4.16
CA LYS A 160 -5.76 -11.60 5.36
C LYS A 160 -5.14 -10.94 6.59
N GLY A 161 -5.98 -10.42 7.45
CA GLY A 161 -5.55 -9.83 8.71
C GLY A 161 -5.42 -10.84 9.84
N PHE A 162 -4.54 -10.53 10.82
CA PHE A 162 -4.23 -11.34 11.99
C PHE A 162 -4.40 -10.59 13.31
N SER A 163 -4.95 -9.38 13.27
CA SER A 163 -5.27 -8.61 14.46
C SER A 163 -6.72 -8.15 14.39
N GLU A 164 -7.31 -7.85 15.54
CA GLU A 164 -8.71 -7.38 15.62
C GLU A 164 -8.99 -6.11 14.79
N ARG A 165 -7.92 -5.39 14.41
CA ARG A 165 -7.99 -4.17 13.60
C ARG A 165 -7.64 -4.38 12.13
N SER A 166 -7.15 -5.52 11.79
CA SER A 166 -6.94 -5.88 10.39
C SER A 166 -8.26 -6.37 9.79
N PRO A 167 -8.54 -6.04 8.53
CA PRO A 167 -9.69 -6.64 7.85
C PRO A 167 -9.49 -8.17 7.80
N ASP A 168 -10.53 -8.94 8.07
CA ASP A 168 -10.47 -10.40 7.99
C ASP A 168 -10.00 -10.84 6.61
N TRP A 169 -10.52 -10.22 5.57
CA TRP A 169 -10.15 -10.39 4.16
C TRP A 169 -10.27 -9.07 3.44
N GLY A 170 -9.42 -8.86 2.48
CA GLY A 170 -9.45 -7.70 1.59
C GLY A 170 -8.73 -8.00 0.29
N GLY A 171 -8.80 -7.06 -0.64
CA GLY A 171 -8.08 -7.15 -1.88
C GLY A 171 -8.19 -5.88 -2.70
N GLY A 172 -7.43 -5.81 -3.76
CA GLY A 172 -7.46 -4.65 -4.63
C GLY A 172 -6.68 -4.84 -5.92
N ILE A 173 -6.81 -3.84 -6.76
CA ILE A 173 -6.12 -3.73 -8.04
C ILE A 173 -5.47 -2.35 -8.10
N ASN A 174 -4.18 -2.32 -8.45
CA ASN A 174 -3.41 -1.09 -8.65
C ASN A 174 -2.84 -1.07 -10.05
N LEU A 175 -2.92 0.07 -10.71
CA LEU A 175 -2.23 0.33 -11.96
C LEU A 175 -1.07 1.30 -11.70
N ARG A 176 0.15 0.90 -12.07
CA ARG A 176 1.36 1.73 -11.95
C ARG A 176 1.85 2.12 -13.33
N TYR A 177 2.11 3.39 -13.52
CA TYR A 177 2.82 3.91 -14.67
C TYR A 177 4.29 4.20 -14.32
N ILE A 178 5.22 3.79 -15.19
CA ILE A 178 6.66 3.98 -15.03
C ILE A 178 7.13 4.89 -16.17
N PHE A 179 7.68 6.04 -15.82
CA PHE A 179 8.19 7.04 -16.76
C PHE A 179 9.59 6.67 -17.27
#